data_969a0acf1aa7b78c0652053f2c1dde6c
#
_entry.id   969a0acf1aa7b78c0652053f2c1dde6c
#
_cell.length_a   1.000
_cell.length_b   1.000
_cell.length_c   1.000
_cell.angle_alpha   90.00
_cell.angle_beta   90.00
_cell.angle_gamma   90.00
#
_symmetry.space_group_name_H-M   'P 1'
#
loop_
_entity.id
_entity.type
_entity.pdbx_description
1 polymer ?
#
loop_
_entity_poly.entity_id
_entity_poly.type
_entity_poly.pdbx_seq_one_letter_code
_entity_poly.pdbx_strand_id
1 'polypeptide(L)'
;VIDVKMLISRVVDKDDRAKSIEDFEVTRLEQDRDDEIKILKDDALERIKPLIVNKTSAAKLTVSRKTVLKQGDNIAEEILPGIPFEKLADISIEKGNNVEAEIKRIIERTLEQIDLTNVIYDQRISKLTKPDELPPGVLKVVKVNIAVKRKLQVGDKMAGRHGNKGVISKILAEEDMPYLPNGSPVEMVLNPLGVPSRMNVGQVLETHLGWAAKELGQKLNEIMEREYSPKALRDKLKDIYDTAETKKLVDNMDDDEVVEIAKRLSRGIPVKSPVFDGASEKEIKELLRETGLPEEGKTILFDGHTGEPFDQKVTVGVMYMLKLHHLVEEKIHARAIGPYSLVTQQPLGGKAHFGGQRLGEMEVWALEAYGAAYTLQEFLTVKSDDVIGRTRIFDSIVKGNLNFEPGLPESFKVLQKELQALSLDVDLLEEKDVNRD
;
A
#
# COMPACT_ATOMS: atom_id res chain seq x y z
N VAL A 1 11.49 8.21 13.37
CA VAL A 1 10.96 9.49 12.89
C VAL A 1 11.22 9.57 11.40
N ILE A 2 10.15 9.79 10.60
CA ILE A 2 10.26 9.92 9.14
C ILE A 2 10.28 11.39 8.75
N ASP A 3 9.41 12.20 9.37
CA ASP A 3 9.21 13.58 9.00
C ASP A 3 8.84 14.40 10.24
N VAL A 4 9.31 15.63 10.29
CA VAL A 4 9.02 16.60 11.36
C VAL A 4 8.59 17.90 10.70
N LYS A 5 7.31 18.25 10.85
CA LYS A 5 6.75 19.52 10.37
C LYS A 5 6.58 20.47 11.52
N MET A 6 7.16 21.67 11.39
CA MET A 6 7.01 22.73 12.35
C MET A 6 6.13 23.83 11.76
N LEU A 7 5.01 24.10 12.39
CA LEU A 7 4.08 25.16 12.05
C LEU A 7 4.30 26.31 13.04
N ILE A 8 4.52 27.54 12.55
CA ILE A 8 4.87 28.69 13.36
C ILE A 8 3.84 29.81 13.14
N SER A 9 3.33 30.37 14.23
CA SER A 9 2.40 31.50 14.22
C SER A 9 3.05 32.78 13.67
N ARG A 10 2.27 33.66 13.09
CA ARG A 10 2.70 34.99 12.58
C ARG A 10 3.38 35.89 13.64
N VAL A 11 3.16 35.60 14.92
CA VAL A 11 3.65 36.43 16.05
C VAL A 11 5.08 36.08 16.44
N VAL A 12 5.61 34.95 15.98
CA VAL A 12 6.94 34.45 16.36
C VAL A 12 7.88 34.53 15.16
N ASP A 13 9.04 35.15 15.34
CA ASP A 13 10.09 35.13 14.32
C ASP A 13 10.60 33.70 14.09
N LYS A 14 10.80 33.37 12.84
CA LYS A 14 11.35 32.06 12.45
C LYS A 14 12.82 31.99 12.86
N ASP A 15 13.19 30.89 13.51
CA ASP A 15 14.58 30.57 13.86
C ASP A 15 15.42 30.40 12.56
N ASP A 16 16.73 30.71 12.61
CA ASP A 16 17.63 30.60 11.44
C ASP A 16 17.64 29.20 10.83
N ARG A 17 17.49 28.17 11.64
CA ARG A 17 17.38 26.77 11.18
C ARG A 17 16.05 26.52 10.44
N ALA A 18 14.95 27.11 10.89
CA ALA A 18 13.66 27.00 10.21
C ALA A 18 13.69 27.70 8.84
N LYS A 19 14.34 28.87 8.75
CA LYS A 19 14.58 29.57 7.48
C LYS A 19 15.42 28.74 6.53
N SER A 20 16.51 28.15 7.00
CA SER A 20 17.38 27.31 6.17
C SER A 20 16.68 26.05 5.63
N ILE A 21 15.77 25.45 6.37
CA ILE A 21 14.94 24.31 5.93
C ILE A 21 13.93 24.78 4.86
N GLU A 22 13.30 25.94 5.11
CA GLU A 22 12.34 26.52 4.18
C GLU A 22 13.02 26.90 2.84
N ASP A 23 14.19 27.54 2.90
CA ASP A 23 14.98 27.88 1.72
C ASP A 23 15.40 26.62 0.93
N PHE A 24 15.76 25.55 1.63
CA PHE A 24 16.09 24.27 1.00
C PHE A 24 14.88 23.65 0.30
N GLU A 25 13.70 23.66 0.95
CA GLU A 25 12.46 23.15 0.34
C GLU A 25 12.02 24.00 -0.86
N VAL A 26 12.14 25.32 -0.76
CA VAL A 26 11.86 26.25 -1.87
C VAL A 26 12.79 25.96 -3.06
N THR A 27 14.10 25.86 -2.82
CA THR A 27 15.08 25.55 -3.86
C THR A 27 14.79 24.21 -4.54
N ARG A 28 14.39 23.22 -3.76
CA ARG A 28 13.98 21.90 -4.29
C ARG A 28 12.74 22.00 -5.19
N LEU A 29 11.72 22.73 -4.75
CA LEU A 29 10.51 22.93 -5.58
C LEU A 29 10.80 23.72 -6.85
N GLU A 30 11.73 24.69 -6.81
CA GLU A 30 12.18 25.40 -7.99
C GLU A 30 12.91 24.47 -8.98
N GLN A 31 13.77 23.58 -8.49
CA GLN A 31 14.42 22.55 -9.31
C GLN A 31 13.39 21.59 -9.91
N ASP A 32 12.46 21.07 -9.11
CA ASP A 32 11.40 20.18 -9.59
C ASP A 32 10.55 20.85 -10.69
N ARG A 33 10.25 22.17 -10.52
CA ARG A 33 9.55 22.97 -11.54
C ARG A 33 10.35 23.05 -12.85
N ASP A 34 11.62 23.39 -12.73
CA ASP A 34 12.48 23.58 -13.90
C ASP A 34 12.70 22.25 -14.65
N ASP A 35 12.82 21.15 -13.94
CA ASP A 35 12.90 19.79 -14.51
C ASP A 35 11.57 19.41 -15.21
N GLU A 36 10.42 19.69 -14.62
CA GLU A 36 9.11 19.42 -15.24
C GLU A 36 8.92 20.26 -16.51
N ILE A 37 9.30 21.54 -16.49
CA ILE A 37 9.28 22.42 -17.68
C ILE A 37 10.21 21.88 -18.77
N LYS A 38 11.37 21.37 -18.40
CA LYS A 38 12.31 20.78 -19.36
C LYS A 38 11.71 19.53 -20.01
N ILE A 39 11.12 18.63 -19.23
CA ILE A 39 10.46 17.41 -19.73
C ILE A 39 9.32 17.78 -20.72
N LEU A 40 8.49 18.76 -20.37
CA LEU A 40 7.42 19.24 -21.25
C LEU A 40 7.94 19.78 -22.58
N LYS A 41 9.04 20.55 -22.55
CA LYS A 41 9.70 21.06 -23.76
C LYS A 41 10.31 19.95 -24.61
N ASP A 42 10.95 18.98 -23.96
CA ASP A 42 11.59 17.85 -24.65
C ASP A 42 10.55 16.94 -25.32
N ASP A 43 9.43 16.64 -24.64
CA ASP A 43 8.31 15.89 -25.23
C ASP A 43 7.70 16.61 -26.44
N ALA A 44 7.50 17.93 -26.32
CA ALA A 44 7.00 18.71 -27.44
C ALA A 44 7.98 18.73 -28.61
N LEU A 45 9.28 18.81 -28.33
CA LEU A 45 10.33 18.74 -29.36
C LEU A 45 10.34 17.38 -30.06
N GLU A 46 10.19 16.28 -29.33
CA GLU A 46 10.09 14.94 -29.93
C GLU A 46 8.88 14.80 -30.86
N ARG A 47 7.76 15.43 -30.55
CA ARG A 47 6.55 15.45 -31.40
C ARG A 47 6.73 16.37 -32.63
N ILE A 48 7.48 17.46 -32.49
CA ILE A 48 7.71 18.41 -33.56
C ILE A 48 8.78 17.91 -34.54
N LYS A 49 9.80 17.20 -34.08
CA LYS A 49 10.90 16.64 -34.90
C LYS A 49 10.40 15.92 -36.16
N PRO A 50 9.53 14.93 -36.16
CA PRO A 50 9.08 14.21 -37.35
C PRO A 50 8.28 15.08 -38.30
N LEU A 51 7.73 16.21 -37.84
CA LEU A 51 6.97 17.15 -38.66
C LEU A 51 7.86 18.14 -39.42
N ILE A 52 9.07 18.42 -38.92
CA ILE A 52 9.98 19.46 -39.46
C ILE A 52 11.21 18.87 -40.16
N VAL A 53 11.76 17.76 -39.65
CA VAL A 53 13.01 17.18 -40.18
C VAL A 53 12.86 16.81 -41.66
N ASN A 54 13.89 17.12 -42.47
CA ASN A 54 13.95 16.90 -43.93
C ASN A 54 12.94 17.74 -44.76
N LYS A 55 12.41 18.84 -44.21
CA LYS A 55 11.59 19.79 -44.97
C LYS A 55 12.38 21.04 -45.25
N THR A 56 12.05 21.73 -46.36
CA THR A 56 12.67 22.99 -46.79
C THR A 56 12.01 24.20 -46.12
N SER A 57 12.81 25.10 -45.58
CA SER A 57 12.31 26.32 -44.95
C SER A 57 11.83 27.32 -46.00
N ALA A 58 10.61 27.83 -45.87
CA ALA A 58 10.03 28.85 -46.77
C ALA A 58 10.45 30.26 -46.39
N ALA A 59 10.85 30.52 -45.16
CA ALA A 59 11.25 31.84 -44.68
C ALA A 59 12.54 31.81 -43.86
N LYS A 60 13.18 32.97 -43.75
CA LYS A 60 14.40 33.17 -42.96
C LYS A 60 14.03 33.24 -41.47
N LEU A 61 14.60 32.36 -40.62
CA LEU A 61 14.48 32.45 -39.18
C LEU A 61 15.73 33.10 -38.55
N THR A 62 15.51 34.16 -37.79
CA THR A 62 16.57 34.89 -37.09
C THR A 62 16.34 34.80 -35.58
N VAL A 63 17.31 34.26 -34.83
CA VAL A 63 17.32 34.13 -33.38
C VAL A 63 18.46 34.98 -32.82
N SER A 64 18.18 35.89 -31.91
CA SER A 64 19.19 36.74 -31.22
C SER A 64 20.16 37.43 -32.19
N ARG A 65 19.66 37.99 -33.30
CA ARG A 65 20.42 38.66 -34.38
C ARG A 65 21.33 37.76 -35.23
N LYS A 66 21.31 36.44 -35.02
CA LYS A 66 21.96 35.45 -35.87
C LYS A 66 20.94 34.76 -36.75
N THR A 67 21.23 34.57 -38.03
CA THR A 67 20.36 33.78 -38.92
C THR A 67 20.65 32.31 -38.68
N VAL A 68 19.65 31.57 -38.18
CA VAL A 68 19.75 30.12 -37.89
C VAL A 68 19.30 29.32 -39.10
N LEU A 69 18.28 29.79 -39.83
CA LEU A 69 17.77 29.16 -41.06
C LEU A 69 17.65 30.22 -42.16
N LYS A 70 18.10 29.90 -43.39
CA LYS A 70 17.89 30.71 -44.58
C LYS A 70 16.71 30.12 -45.37
N GLN A 71 16.11 30.92 -46.21
CA GLN A 71 15.10 30.47 -47.14
C GLN A 71 15.68 29.42 -48.11
N GLY A 72 15.04 28.27 -48.24
CA GLY A 72 15.48 27.15 -49.05
C GLY A 72 16.44 26.15 -48.34
N ASP A 73 16.84 26.41 -47.09
CA ASP A 73 17.68 25.47 -46.34
C ASP A 73 16.85 24.24 -45.89
N ASN A 74 17.46 23.06 -45.96
CA ASN A 74 16.87 21.84 -45.42
C ASN A 74 17.07 21.82 -43.90
N ILE A 75 15.98 21.57 -43.14
CA ILE A 75 16.01 21.61 -41.69
C ILE A 75 16.58 20.28 -41.18
N ALA A 76 17.82 20.30 -40.70
CA ALA A 76 18.49 19.16 -40.07
C ALA A 76 18.13 19.06 -38.58
N GLU A 77 18.13 17.86 -38.02
CA GLU A 77 17.84 17.63 -36.62
C GLU A 77 18.79 18.36 -35.65
N GLU A 78 20.05 18.52 -36.06
CA GLU A 78 21.10 19.19 -35.27
C GLU A 78 20.84 20.66 -35.00
N ILE A 79 19.98 21.32 -35.77
CA ILE A 79 19.70 22.77 -35.69
C ILE A 79 18.59 23.05 -34.64
N LEU A 80 17.70 22.08 -34.38
CA LEU A 80 16.54 22.25 -33.52
C LEU A 80 16.89 22.61 -32.06
N PRO A 81 17.90 22.00 -31.40
CA PRO A 81 18.27 22.36 -30.02
C PRO A 81 18.79 23.78 -29.84
N GLY A 82 19.23 24.41 -30.94
CA GLY A 82 19.74 25.80 -30.94
C GLY A 82 18.69 26.89 -31.10
N ILE A 83 17.42 26.50 -31.31
CA ILE A 83 16.30 27.43 -31.49
C ILE A 83 15.49 27.50 -30.17
N PRO A 84 15.24 28.69 -29.60
CA PRO A 84 14.35 28.82 -28.44
C PRO A 84 12.98 28.23 -28.74
N PHE A 85 12.43 27.50 -27.81
CA PHE A 85 11.17 26.76 -27.96
C PHE A 85 10.01 27.61 -28.50
N GLU A 86 9.88 28.85 -28.03
CA GLU A 86 8.89 29.81 -28.49
C GLU A 86 9.03 30.21 -29.97
N LYS A 87 10.27 30.22 -30.49
CA LYS A 87 10.59 30.57 -31.86
C LYS A 87 10.36 29.43 -32.87
N LEU A 88 10.13 28.24 -32.42
CA LEU A 88 9.75 27.11 -33.27
C LEU A 88 8.39 27.30 -33.94
N ALA A 89 7.52 28.12 -33.36
CA ALA A 89 6.23 28.48 -33.94
C ALA A 89 6.36 29.37 -35.19
N ASP A 90 7.50 30.07 -35.36
CA ASP A 90 7.76 30.99 -36.47
C ASP A 90 8.41 30.28 -37.66
N ILE A 91 8.64 28.97 -37.61
CA ILE A 91 9.20 28.20 -38.72
C ILE A 91 8.13 28.02 -39.79
N SER A 92 8.44 28.53 -41.00
CA SER A 92 7.60 28.37 -42.19
C SER A 92 8.17 27.32 -43.13
N ILE A 93 7.31 26.41 -43.61
CA ILE A 93 7.70 25.26 -44.44
C ILE A 93 7.06 25.38 -45.83
N GLU A 94 7.83 25.16 -46.92
CA GLU A 94 7.28 25.15 -48.26
C GLU A 94 6.20 24.10 -48.44
N LYS A 95 4.98 24.52 -48.86
CA LYS A 95 3.78 23.68 -49.08
C LYS A 95 3.21 22.98 -47.80
N GLY A 96 3.43 23.53 -46.61
CA GLY A 96 3.12 22.89 -45.34
C GLY A 96 2.09 23.61 -44.45
N ASN A 97 1.09 24.35 -44.97
CA ASN A 97 0.13 25.11 -44.17
C ASN A 97 -0.55 24.30 -43.04
N ASN A 98 -0.87 23.04 -43.30
CA ASN A 98 -1.46 22.17 -42.26
C ASN A 98 -0.45 21.77 -41.19
N VAL A 99 0.80 21.55 -41.55
CA VAL A 99 1.87 21.17 -40.62
C VAL A 99 2.29 22.35 -39.74
N GLU A 100 2.34 23.54 -40.30
CA GLU A 100 2.62 24.79 -39.56
C GLU A 100 1.52 25.04 -38.50
N ALA A 101 0.25 24.82 -38.86
CA ALA A 101 -0.86 24.93 -37.91
C ALA A 101 -0.79 23.88 -36.79
N GLU A 102 -0.33 22.67 -37.11
CA GLU A 102 -0.17 21.60 -36.12
C GLU A 102 1.00 21.89 -35.17
N ILE A 103 2.14 22.34 -35.68
CA ILE A 103 3.31 22.76 -34.86
C ILE A 103 2.90 23.89 -33.93
N LYS A 104 2.23 24.92 -34.46
CA LYS A 104 1.77 26.05 -33.65
C LYS A 104 0.83 25.60 -32.53
N ARG A 105 -0.08 24.68 -32.84
CA ARG A 105 -1.00 24.13 -31.87
C ARG A 105 -0.30 23.31 -30.76
N ILE A 106 0.75 22.53 -31.11
CA ILE A 106 1.57 21.81 -30.14
C ILE A 106 2.28 22.79 -29.21
N ILE A 107 2.89 23.82 -29.77
CA ILE A 107 3.64 24.83 -29.01
C ILE A 107 2.71 25.64 -28.11
N GLU A 108 1.55 26.10 -28.60
CA GLU A 108 0.56 26.82 -27.80
C GLU A 108 0.08 25.99 -26.61
N ARG A 109 -0.25 24.71 -26.83
CA ARG A 109 -0.64 23.80 -25.76
C ARG A 109 0.47 23.57 -24.74
N THR A 110 1.70 23.44 -25.18
CA THR A 110 2.83 23.24 -24.28
C THR A 110 3.10 24.50 -23.44
N LEU A 111 2.99 25.69 -24.03
CA LEU A 111 3.10 26.95 -23.30
C LEU A 111 2.00 27.10 -22.26
N GLU A 112 0.75 26.77 -22.59
CA GLU A 112 -0.36 26.74 -21.62
C GLU A 112 -0.07 25.77 -20.47
N GLN A 113 0.48 24.60 -20.75
CA GLN A 113 0.91 23.64 -19.71
C GLN A 113 2.04 24.19 -18.83
N ILE A 114 3.03 24.83 -19.42
CA ILE A 114 4.14 25.48 -18.70
C ILE A 114 3.61 26.58 -17.79
N ASP A 115 2.69 27.41 -18.27
CA ASP A 115 2.08 28.48 -17.47
C ASP A 115 1.28 27.89 -16.29
N LEU A 116 0.54 26.82 -16.55
CA LEU A 116 -0.18 26.10 -15.48
C LEU A 116 0.77 25.51 -14.44
N THR A 117 1.86 24.88 -14.89
CA THR A 117 2.92 24.34 -14.01
C THR A 117 3.52 25.46 -13.14
N ASN A 118 3.88 26.59 -13.74
CA ASN A 118 4.40 27.74 -13.00
C ASN A 118 3.41 28.21 -11.93
N VAL A 119 2.13 28.38 -12.25
CA VAL A 119 1.09 28.78 -11.29
C VAL A 119 0.97 27.78 -10.13
N ILE A 120 1.02 26.48 -10.42
CA ILE A 120 0.94 25.43 -9.39
C ILE A 120 2.14 25.49 -8.45
N TYR A 121 3.36 25.62 -8.97
CA TYR A 121 4.58 25.70 -8.16
C TYR A 121 4.65 27.02 -7.37
N ASP A 122 4.27 28.14 -7.94
CA ASP A 122 4.18 29.43 -7.24
C ASP A 122 3.17 29.38 -6.08
N GLN A 123 2.04 28.68 -6.26
CA GLN A 123 1.10 28.44 -5.17
C GLN A 123 1.67 27.54 -4.07
N ARG A 124 2.46 26.51 -4.44
CA ARG A 124 3.13 25.63 -3.45
C ARG A 124 4.18 26.41 -2.66
N ILE A 125 5.03 27.19 -3.33
CA ILE A 125 6.04 28.04 -2.71
C ILE A 125 5.37 29.08 -1.80
N SER A 126 4.29 29.72 -2.27
CA SER A 126 3.57 30.73 -1.46
C SER A 126 2.89 30.12 -0.21
N LYS A 127 2.53 28.83 -0.25
CA LYS A 127 2.01 28.12 0.92
C LYS A 127 3.11 27.80 1.94
N LEU A 128 4.34 27.55 1.50
CA LEU A 128 5.48 27.31 2.40
C LEU A 128 5.96 28.59 3.07
N THR A 129 5.99 29.70 2.32
CA THR A 129 6.47 31.00 2.84
C THR A 129 5.46 31.74 3.70
N LYS A 130 4.15 31.48 3.50
CA LYS A 130 3.12 32.10 4.33
C LYS A 130 3.14 31.50 5.74
N PRO A 131 3.04 32.34 6.78
CA PRO A 131 2.89 31.85 8.15
C PRO A 131 1.56 31.10 8.31
N ASP A 132 1.61 30.02 9.09
CA ASP A 132 0.46 29.16 9.34
C ASP A 132 -0.60 29.85 10.20
N GLU A 133 -1.88 29.62 9.88
CA GLU A 133 -3.00 30.05 10.72
C GLU A 133 -3.18 29.04 11.86
N LEU A 134 -2.60 29.35 13.02
CA LEU A 134 -2.73 28.54 14.23
C LEU A 134 -3.87 29.07 15.10
N PRO A 135 -4.50 28.21 15.93
CA PRO A 135 -5.49 28.64 16.89
C PRO A 135 -4.97 29.73 17.83
N PRO A 136 -5.83 30.63 18.32
CA PRO A 136 -5.42 31.68 19.26
C PRO A 136 -4.70 31.12 20.50
N GLY A 137 -3.56 31.70 20.85
CA GLY A 137 -2.73 31.25 21.97
C GLY A 137 -1.71 30.16 21.66
N VAL A 138 -1.70 29.58 20.46
CA VAL A 138 -0.70 28.63 20.05
C VAL A 138 0.43 29.34 19.30
N LEU A 139 1.65 29.20 19.79
CA LEU A 139 2.83 29.85 19.22
C LEU A 139 3.51 28.95 18.16
N LYS A 140 3.69 27.65 18.48
CA LYS A 140 4.32 26.66 17.60
C LYS A 140 3.60 25.32 17.74
N VAL A 141 3.43 24.60 16.62
CA VAL A 141 2.95 23.21 16.57
C VAL A 141 3.99 22.37 15.86
N VAL A 142 4.46 21.32 16.51
CA VAL A 142 5.39 20.35 15.91
C VAL A 142 4.65 19.04 15.65
N LYS A 143 4.55 18.65 14.37
CA LYS A 143 4.01 17.37 13.94
C LYS A 143 5.16 16.43 13.65
N VAL A 144 5.28 15.37 14.45
CA VAL A 144 6.30 14.34 14.28
C VAL A 144 5.64 13.10 13.71
N ASN A 145 6.03 12.70 12.51
CA ASN A 145 5.58 11.47 11.88
C ASN A 145 6.55 10.34 12.24
N ILE A 146 6.02 9.30 12.88
CA ILE A 146 6.79 8.14 13.31
C ILE A 146 6.32 6.92 12.52
N ALA A 147 7.25 6.20 11.89
CA ALA A 147 6.98 4.89 11.34
C ALA A 147 7.37 3.81 12.33
N VAL A 148 6.49 2.84 12.51
CA VAL A 148 6.75 1.65 13.31
C VAL A 148 6.67 0.44 12.40
N LYS A 149 7.76 -0.34 12.34
CA LYS A 149 7.79 -1.61 11.60
C LYS A 149 7.19 -2.71 12.46
N ARG A 150 5.97 -3.13 12.13
CA ARG A 150 5.27 -4.22 12.81
C ARG A 150 5.58 -5.54 12.13
N LYS A 151 6.16 -6.48 12.85
CA LYS A 151 6.40 -7.86 12.38
C LYS A 151 5.07 -8.61 12.22
N LEU A 152 5.09 -9.69 11.44
CA LEU A 152 3.96 -10.60 11.32
C LEU A 152 3.71 -11.33 12.64
N GLN A 153 2.44 -11.47 12.99
CA GLN A 153 1.99 -12.20 14.19
C GLN A 153 0.92 -13.21 13.81
N VAL A 154 0.75 -14.24 14.63
CA VAL A 154 -0.38 -15.18 14.51
C VAL A 154 -1.68 -14.39 14.67
N GLY A 155 -2.63 -14.60 13.75
CA GLY A 155 -3.87 -13.84 13.70
C GLY A 155 -3.87 -12.65 12.73
N ASP A 156 -2.72 -12.22 12.22
CA ASP A 156 -2.66 -11.19 11.18
C ASP A 156 -3.22 -11.72 9.86
N LYS A 157 -3.88 -10.84 9.12
CA LYS A 157 -4.49 -11.17 7.83
C LYS A 157 -3.54 -10.89 6.69
N MET A 158 -3.33 -11.89 5.85
CA MET A 158 -2.57 -11.78 4.61
C MET A 158 -3.43 -12.12 3.40
N ALA A 159 -3.06 -11.63 2.25
CA ALA A 159 -3.72 -11.94 0.98
C ALA A 159 -2.74 -11.88 -0.19
N GLY A 160 -2.98 -12.67 -1.22
CA GLY A 160 -2.39 -12.47 -2.53
C GLY A 160 -3.23 -11.53 -3.40
N ARG A 161 -2.93 -11.48 -4.69
CA ARG A 161 -3.64 -10.63 -5.67
C ARG A 161 -4.87 -11.28 -6.30
N HIS A 162 -5.17 -12.54 -5.96
CA HIS A 162 -6.22 -13.36 -6.58
C HIS A 162 -7.40 -13.66 -5.67
N GLY A 163 -7.67 -12.82 -4.67
CA GLY A 163 -8.74 -13.04 -3.70
C GLY A 163 -8.43 -14.15 -2.66
N ASN A 164 -7.23 -14.67 -2.65
CA ASN A 164 -6.72 -15.66 -1.70
C ASN A 164 -6.32 -14.98 -0.38
N LYS A 165 -7.32 -14.71 0.45
CA LYS A 165 -7.14 -14.10 1.78
C LYS A 165 -7.15 -15.17 2.87
N GLY A 166 -6.29 -15.00 3.85
CA GLY A 166 -6.22 -15.91 4.99
C GLY A 166 -5.64 -15.24 6.24
N VAL A 167 -5.74 -15.93 7.35
CA VAL A 167 -5.19 -15.50 8.64
C VAL A 167 -4.03 -16.42 8.98
N ILE A 168 -2.93 -15.86 9.49
CA ILE A 168 -1.78 -16.64 9.93
C ILE A 168 -2.19 -17.49 11.12
N SER A 169 -2.09 -18.80 10.98
CA SER A 169 -2.44 -19.75 12.04
C SER A 169 -1.24 -20.10 12.93
N LYS A 170 -0.05 -20.23 12.34
CA LYS A 170 1.17 -20.61 13.05
C LYS A 170 2.40 -19.97 12.40
N ILE A 171 3.38 -19.63 13.20
CA ILE A 171 4.71 -19.22 12.76
C ILE A 171 5.68 -20.26 13.28
N LEU A 172 6.42 -20.89 12.38
CA LEU A 172 7.44 -21.90 12.69
C LEU A 172 8.84 -21.30 12.60
N ALA A 173 9.79 -21.93 13.22
CA ALA A 173 11.21 -21.67 12.99
C ALA A 173 11.57 -22.08 11.55
N GLU A 174 12.59 -21.46 10.98
CA GLU A 174 13.04 -21.73 9.61
C GLU A 174 13.47 -23.21 9.42
N GLU A 175 14.03 -23.79 10.47
CA GLU A 175 14.50 -25.18 10.54
C GLU A 175 13.36 -26.19 10.45
N ASP A 176 12.18 -25.85 10.96
CA ASP A 176 10.99 -26.71 10.95
C ASP A 176 10.15 -26.58 9.69
N MET A 177 10.51 -25.65 8.79
CA MET A 177 9.77 -25.44 7.56
C MET A 177 10.15 -26.49 6.51
N PRO A 178 9.19 -26.88 5.65
CA PRO A 178 9.51 -27.74 4.51
C PRO A 178 10.57 -27.12 3.61
N TYR A 179 11.45 -27.93 3.05
CA TYR A 179 12.54 -27.45 2.21
C TYR A 179 12.63 -28.20 0.87
N LEU A 180 13.21 -27.51 -0.12
CA LEU A 180 13.49 -28.00 -1.44
C LEU A 180 14.70 -28.95 -1.46
N PRO A 181 14.91 -29.76 -2.52
CA PRO A 181 16.09 -30.61 -2.65
C PRO A 181 17.45 -29.88 -2.60
N ASN A 182 17.44 -28.57 -2.91
CA ASN A 182 18.61 -27.70 -2.81
C ASN A 182 18.87 -27.19 -1.39
N GLY A 183 18.07 -27.59 -0.40
CA GLY A 183 18.18 -27.15 1.01
C GLY A 183 17.48 -25.82 1.30
N SER A 184 16.89 -25.15 0.31
CA SER A 184 16.21 -23.88 0.53
C SER A 184 14.85 -24.09 1.22
N PRO A 185 14.58 -23.49 2.39
CA PRO A 185 13.30 -23.63 3.08
C PRO A 185 12.20 -22.85 2.36
N VAL A 186 10.94 -23.30 2.52
CA VAL A 186 9.74 -22.59 2.04
C VAL A 186 9.38 -21.51 3.07
N GLU A 187 9.14 -20.32 2.62
CA GLU A 187 8.83 -19.19 3.53
C GLU A 187 7.36 -19.18 3.99
N MET A 188 6.44 -19.80 3.20
CA MET A 188 5.01 -19.82 3.49
C MET A 188 4.36 -21.10 2.98
N VAL A 189 3.45 -21.64 3.77
CA VAL A 189 2.62 -22.80 3.39
C VAL A 189 1.17 -22.34 3.32
N LEU A 190 0.53 -22.58 2.18
CA LEU A 190 -0.87 -22.25 1.93
C LEU A 190 -1.74 -23.51 1.91
N ASN A 191 -2.97 -23.39 2.42
CA ASN A 191 -3.92 -24.50 2.38
C ASN A 191 -4.45 -24.69 0.94
N PRO A 192 -4.22 -25.86 0.31
CA PRO A 192 -4.67 -26.12 -1.06
C PRO A 192 -6.19 -26.18 -1.20
N LEU A 193 -6.94 -26.49 -0.16
CA LEU A 193 -8.41 -26.53 -0.17
C LEU A 193 -9.06 -25.19 -0.51
N GLY A 194 -8.33 -24.08 -0.31
CA GLY A 194 -8.79 -22.73 -0.65
C GLY A 194 -8.86 -22.46 -2.16
N VAL A 195 -8.23 -23.27 -3.01
CA VAL A 195 -8.17 -23.04 -4.46
C VAL A 195 -9.39 -23.63 -5.20
N PRO A 196 -9.76 -24.90 -5.04
CA PRO A 196 -10.86 -25.52 -5.81
C PRO A 196 -12.21 -24.87 -5.53
N SER A 197 -12.49 -24.58 -4.26
CA SER A 197 -13.78 -23.99 -3.85
C SER A 197 -13.98 -22.55 -4.33
N ARG A 198 -12.89 -21.82 -4.61
CA ARG A 198 -12.92 -20.39 -4.98
C ARG A 198 -12.59 -20.12 -6.43
N MET A 199 -12.21 -21.14 -7.18
CA MET A 199 -11.93 -21.07 -8.64
C MET A 199 -10.86 -20.01 -9.02
N ASN A 200 -10.00 -19.61 -8.10
CA ASN A 200 -8.96 -18.61 -8.32
C ASN A 200 -7.65 -19.26 -8.80
N VAL A 201 -7.71 -19.90 -9.97
CA VAL A 201 -6.58 -20.62 -10.58
C VAL A 201 -5.40 -19.71 -10.91
N GLY A 202 -5.64 -18.41 -11.11
CA GLY A 202 -4.61 -17.41 -11.37
C GLY A 202 -3.48 -17.40 -10.34
N GLN A 203 -3.76 -17.72 -9.07
CA GLN A 203 -2.72 -17.83 -8.04
C GLN A 203 -1.72 -18.96 -8.31
N VAL A 204 -2.15 -20.08 -8.90
CA VAL A 204 -1.28 -21.21 -9.26
C VAL A 204 -0.39 -20.81 -10.45
N LEU A 205 -0.96 -20.16 -11.45
CA LEU A 205 -0.20 -19.64 -12.59
C LEU A 205 0.82 -18.59 -12.17
N GLU A 206 0.46 -17.67 -11.25
CA GLU A 206 1.38 -16.71 -10.68
C GLU A 206 2.55 -17.40 -9.95
N THR A 207 2.24 -18.43 -9.17
CA THR A 207 3.26 -19.19 -8.42
C THR A 207 4.27 -19.86 -9.36
N HIS A 208 3.81 -20.46 -10.46
CA HIS A 208 4.67 -21.09 -11.46
C HIS A 208 5.54 -20.06 -12.19
N LEU A 209 4.92 -18.96 -12.67
CA LEU A 209 5.65 -17.88 -13.33
C LEU A 209 6.68 -17.24 -12.41
N GLY A 210 6.32 -17.01 -11.14
CA GLY A 210 7.24 -16.48 -10.14
C GLY A 210 8.42 -17.39 -9.86
N TRP A 211 8.22 -18.73 -9.90
CA TRP A 211 9.32 -19.69 -9.76
C TRP A 211 10.29 -19.60 -10.94
N ALA A 212 9.75 -19.60 -12.17
CA ALA A 212 10.55 -19.42 -13.37
C ALA A 212 11.33 -18.10 -13.36
N ALA A 213 10.69 -16.99 -12.98
CA ALA A 213 11.32 -15.67 -12.90
C ALA A 213 12.45 -15.62 -11.86
N LYS A 214 12.29 -16.27 -10.71
CA LYS A 214 13.34 -16.39 -9.68
C LYS A 214 14.55 -17.19 -10.21
N GLU A 215 14.30 -18.31 -10.85
CA GLU A 215 15.34 -19.19 -11.40
C GLU A 215 16.13 -18.51 -12.52
N LEU A 216 15.46 -17.75 -13.39
CA LEU A 216 16.13 -16.94 -14.40
C LEU A 216 17.09 -15.91 -13.76
N GLY A 217 16.69 -15.29 -12.66
CA GLY A 217 17.57 -14.41 -11.90
C GLY A 217 18.77 -15.13 -11.30
N GLN A 218 18.58 -16.34 -10.77
CA GLN A 218 19.68 -17.16 -10.25
C GLN A 218 20.66 -17.56 -11.34
N LYS A 219 20.19 -17.91 -12.54
CA LYS A 219 21.05 -18.19 -13.70
C LYS A 219 21.88 -16.98 -14.11
N LEU A 220 21.32 -15.77 -14.06
CA LEU A 220 22.11 -14.54 -14.29
C LEU A 220 23.22 -14.37 -13.22
N ASN A 221 22.90 -14.69 -11.97
CA ASN A 221 23.88 -14.64 -10.89
C ASN A 221 25.00 -15.68 -11.10
N GLU A 222 24.66 -16.90 -11.48
CA GLU A 222 25.63 -17.95 -11.80
C GLU A 222 26.58 -17.56 -12.95
N ILE A 223 26.07 -16.90 -13.99
CA ILE A 223 26.91 -16.40 -15.09
C ILE A 223 27.86 -15.30 -14.60
N MET A 224 27.38 -14.39 -13.72
CA MET A 224 28.24 -13.37 -13.11
C MET A 224 29.34 -13.96 -12.26
N GLU A 225 29.06 -15.03 -11.49
CA GLU A 225 30.03 -15.63 -10.59
C GLU A 225 31.04 -16.52 -11.33
N ARG A 226 30.61 -17.25 -12.36
CA ARG A 226 31.44 -18.21 -13.09
C ARG A 226 32.29 -17.62 -14.19
N GLU A 227 31.71 -16.77 -15.04
CA GLU A 227 32.34 -16.31 -16.27
C GLU A 227 32.73 -14.84 -16.27
N TYR A 228 32.11 -14.00 -15.44
CA TYR A 228 32.26 -12.53 -15.41
C TYR A 228 32.41 -11.91 -16.81
N SER A 229 31.65 -12.42 -17.78
CA SER A 229 31.68 -11.97 -19.15
C SER A 229 30.49 -11.02 -19.42
N PRO A 230 30.72 -9.70 -19.59
CA PRO A 230 29.65 -8.76 -19.93
C PRO A 230 28.90 -9.16 -21.20
N LYS A 231 29.61 -9.81 -22.14
CA LYS A 231 29.02 -10.27 -23.40
C LYS A 231 27.98 -11.40 -23.16
N ALA A 232 28.31 -12.40 -22.35
CA ALA A 232 27.40 -13.49 -22.02
C ALA A 232 26.15 -12.98 -21.26
N LEU A 233 26.35 -11.99 -20.35
CA LEU A 233 25.24 -11.33 -19.66
C LEU A 233 24.36 -10.55 -20.63
N ARG A 234 24.95 -9.83 -21.58
CA ARG A 234 24.23 -9.07 -22.60
C ARG A 234 23.40 -9.98 -23.50
N ASP A 235 23.95 -11.09 -23.94
CA ASP A 235 23.25 -12.08 -24.76
C ASP A 235 22.09 -12.71 -23.96
N LYS A 236 22.30 -13.05 -22.68
CA LYS A 236 21.25 -13.60 -21.83
C LYS A 236 20.12 -12.59 -21.51
N LEU A 237 20.47 -11.32 -21.31
CA LEU A 237 19.46 -10.27 -21.14
C LEU A 237 18.62 -10.06 -22.40
N LYS A 238 19.20 -10.21 -23.61
CA LYS A 238 18.45 -10.16 -24.87
C LYS A 238 17.51 -11.35 -25.07
N ASP A 239 17.90 -12.53 -24.58
CA ASP A 239 17.04 -13.71 -24.60
C ASP A 239 15.83 -13.53 -23.67
N ILE A 240 16.06 -12.96 -22.48
CA ILE A 240 15.01 -12.73 -21.47
C ILE A 240 14.03 -11.64 -21.94
N TYR A 241 14.57 -10.54 -22.48
CA TYR A 241 13.78 -9.40 -22.95
C TYR A 241 13.71 -9.40 -24.49
N ASP A 242 12.85 -10.23 -25.05
CA ASP A 242 12.76 -10.47 -26.50
C ASP A 242 12.16 -9.34 -27.34
N THR A 243 11.94 -8.14 -26.77
CA THR A 243 11.39 -6.99 -27.48
C THR A 243 12.47 -6.27 -28.30
N ALA A 244 12.15 -5.89 -29.54
CA ALA A 244 13.09 -5.23 -30.44
C ALA A 244 13.67 -3.92 -29.87
N GLU A 245 12.91 -3.19 -29.06
CA GLU A 245 13.34 -1.95 -28.41
C GLU A 245 14.34 -2.23 -27.27
N THR A 246 14.05 -3.24 -26.44
CA THR A 246 14.93 -3.63 -25.32
C THR A 246 16.24 -4.24 -25.83
N LYS A 247 16.23 -4.99 -26.94
CA LYS A 247 17.46 -5.48 -27.57
C LYS A 247 18.38 -4.32 -27.99
N LYS A 248 17.82 -3.28 -28.61
CA LYS A 248 18.59 -2.07 -28.98
C LYS A 248 19.13 -1.32 -27.76
N LEU A 249 18.34 -1.23 -26.70
CA LEU A 249 18.80 -0.59 -25.45
C LEU A 249 19.98 -1.35 -24.84
N VAL A 250 19.88 -2.70 -24.74
CA VAL A 250 20.95 -3.55 -24.21
C VAL A 250 22.21 -3.49 -25.09
N ASP A 251 22.07 -3.30 -26.40
CA ASP A 251 23.22 -3.14 -27.31
C ASP A 251 23.96 -1.83 -27.11
N ASN A 252 23.24 -0.76 -26.77
CA ASN A 252 23.79 0.58 -26.57
C ASN A 252 24.33 0.84 -25.15
N MET A 253 24.07 -0.07 -24.20
CA MET A 253 24.54 0.06 -22.81
C MET A 253 26.03 -0.22 -22.68
N ASP A 254 26.69 0.46 -21.75
CA ASP A 254 28.06 0.16 -21.37
C ASP A 254 28.15 -1.17 -20.58
N ASP A 255 29.32 -1.81 -20.57
CA ASP A 255 29.52 -3.08 -19.89
C ASP A 255 29.29 -2.98 -18.38
N ASP A 256 29.62 -1.84 -17.75
CA ASP A 256 29.37 -1.58 -16.33
C ASP A 256 27.87 -1.47 -16.03
N GLU A 257 27.10 -0.83 -16.90
CA GLU A 257 25.65 -0.73 -16.79
C GLU A 257 24.97 -2.09 -16.89
N VAL A 258 25.44 -2.94 -17.84
CA VAL A 258 24.93 -4.31 -18.00
C VAL A 258 25.16 -5.15 -16.73
N VAL A 259 26.34 -5.02 -16.11
CA VAL A 259 26.66 -5.72 -14.85
C VAL A 259 25.79 -5.19 -13.71
N GLU A 260 25.55 -3.88 -13.64
CA GLU A 260 24.69 -3.29 -12.60
C GLU A 260 23.25 -3.78 -12.74
N ILE A 261 22.70 -3.82 -13.95
CA ILE A 261 21.37 -4.36 -14.22
C ILE A 261 21.31 -5.83 -13.86
N ALA A 262 22.29 -6.64 -14.26
CA ALA A 262 22.34 -8.05 -13.93
C ALA A 262 22.38 -8.27 -12.40
N LYS A 263 23.12 -7.47 -11.65
CA LYS A 263 23.11 -7.48 -10.17
C LYS A 263 21.74 -7.18 -9.58
N ARG A 264 21.00 -6.24 -10.15
CA ARG A 264 19.63 -5.92 -9.71
C ARG A 264 18.65 -7.07 -10.00
N LEU A 265 18.83 -7.76 -11.13
CA LEU A 265 17.99 -8.86 -11.57
C LEU A 265 18.37 -10.23 -10.96
N SER A 266 19.51 -10.32 -10.26
CA SER A 266 19.99 -11.58 -9.65
C SER A 266 19.01 -12.20 -8.64
N ARG A 267 18.17 -11.40 -8.01
CA ARG A 267 17.14 -11.88 -7.07
C ARG A 267 15.87 -12.40 -7.73
N GLY A 268 15.71 -12.20 -9.01
CA GLY A 268 14.55 -12.55 -9.81
C GLY A 268 14.18 -11.47 -10.81
N ILE A 269 13.57 -11.86 -11.90
CA ILE A 269 13.19 -10.97 -13.00
C ILE A 269 11.77 -10.44 -12.73
N PRO A 270 11.54 -9.12 -12.66
CA PRO A 270 10.21 -8.57 -12.53
C PRO A 270 9.42 -8.77 -13.82
N VAL A 271 8.26 -9.40 -13.74
CA VAL A 271 7.35 -9.63 -14.85
C VAL A 271 6.13 -8.73 -14.71
N LYS A 272 5.79 -8.01 -15.80
CA LYS A 272 4.56 -7.22 -15.91
C LYS A 272 3.44 -8.11 -16.44
N SER A 273 2.33 -8.20 -15.70
CA SER A 273 1.12 -8.90 -16.14
C SER A 273 -0.07 -7.93 -16.15
N PRO A 274 -0.37 -7.28 -17.28
CA PRO A 274 -1.53 -6.42 -17.43
C PRO A 274 -2.83 -7.20 -17.23
N VAL A 275 -3.90 -6.50 -16.84
CA VAL A 275 -5.22 -7.11 -16.69
C VAL A 275 -5.73 -7.58 -18.06
N PHE A 276 -6.18 -8.83 -18.16
CA PHE A 276 -6.64 -9.50 -19.37
C PHE A 276 -5.58 -9.73 -20.48
N ASP A 277 -4.32 -9.42 -20.23
CA ASP A 277 -3.20 -9.64 -21.15
C ASP A 277 -2.00 -10.24 -20.39
N GLY A 278 -2.26 -11.25 -19.60
CA GLY A 278 -1.25 -11.98 -18.82
C GLY A 278 -0.64 -13.13 -19.63
N ALA A 279 0.44 -13.71 -19.07
CA ALA A 279 1.11 -14.86 -19.67
C ALA A 279 0.16 -16.06 -19.81
N SER A 280 0.19 -16.69 -20.98
CA SER A 280 -0.59 -17.90 -21.25
C SER A 280 0.04 -19.13 -20.58
N GLU A 281 -0.75 -20.20 -20.41
CA GLU A 281 -0.25 -21.46 -19.86
C GLU A 281 0.94 -22.03 -20.68
N LYS A 282 0.92 -21.83 -22.00
CA LYS A 282 2.00 -22.32 -22.89
C LYS A 282 3.30 -21.57 -22.63
N GLU A 283 3.27 -20.27 -22.56
CA GLU A 283 4.43 -19.43 -22.26
C GLU A 283 5.03 -19.75 -20.89
N ILE A 284 4.18 -19.96 -19.88
CA ILE A 284 4.65 -20.34 -18.53
C ILE A 284 5.37 -21.70 -18.58
N LYS A 285 4.83 -22.69 -19.31
CA LYS A 285 5.47 -24.01 -19.46
C LYS A 285 6.79 -23.93 -20.24
N GLU A 286 6.87 -23.10 -21.27
CA GLU A 286 8.11 -22.83 -22.00
C GLU A 286 9.17 -22.22 -21.10
N LEU A 287 8.82 -21.21 -20.31
CA LEU A 287 9.73 -20.61 -19.34
C LEU A 287 10.21 -21.61 -18.27
N LEU A 288 9.33 -22.47 -17.77
CA LEU A 288 9.73 -23.54 -16.84
C LEU A 288 10.72 -24.52 -17.48
N ARG A 289 10.53 -24.89 -18.76
CA ARG A 289 11.49 -25.73 -19.49
C ARG A 289 12.84 -25.05 -19.68
N GLU A 290 12.87 -23.80 -20.09
CA GLU A 290 14.10 -23.03 -20.29
C GLU A 290 14.90 -22.88 -18.98
N THR A 291 14.19 -22.78 -17.86
CA THR A 291 14.83 -22.72 -16.55
C THR A 291 15.26 -24.09 -16.01
N GLY A 292 14.85 -25.18 -16.64
CA GLY A 292 15.15 -26.55 -16.19
C GLY A 292 14.26 -27.02 -15.04
N LEU A 293 13.18 -26.30 -14.79
CA LEU A 293 12.19 -26.65 -13.77
C LEU A 293 11.14 -27.64 -14.32
N PRO A 294 10.48 -28.42 -13.46
CA PRO A 294 9.40 -29.31 -13.88
C PRO A 294 8.25 -28.55 -14.53
N GLU A 295 7.79 -28.97 -15.70
CA GLU A 295 6.67 -28.33 -16.43
C GLU A 295 5.36 -28.28 -15.64
N GLU A 296 5.16 -29.25 -14.73
CA GLU A 296 4.01 -29.31 -13.85
C GLU A 296 4.06 -28.28 -12.71
N GLY A 297 5.18 -27.59 -12.49
CA GLY A 297 5.41 -26.69 -11.37
C GLY A 297 5.36 -27.38 -10.01
N LYS A 298 5.59 -28.70 -9.97
CA LYS A 298 5.57 -29.51 -8.76
C LYS A 298 6.92 -30.12 -8.49
N THR A 299 7.34 -30.13 -7.24
CA THR A 299 8.60 -30.74 -6.82
C THR A 299 8.41 -31.57 -5.55
N ILE A 300 9.39 -32.40 -5.24
CA ILE A 300 9.43 -33.15 -3.99
C ILE A 300 9.94 -32.18 -2.91
N LEU A 301 9.20 -32.05 -1.82
CA LEU A 301 9.65 -31.34 -0.63
C LEU A 301 10.00 -32.33 0.47
N PHE A 302 10.86 -31.89 1.36
CA PHE A 302 11.22 -32.63 2.57
C PHE A 302 10.62 -31.92 3.79
N ASP A 303 10.16 -32.71 4.74
CA ASP A 303 9.67 -32.18 6.01
C ASP A 303 10.83 -31.67 6.86
N GLY A 304 10.78 -30.41 7.31
CA GLY A 304 11.81 -29.81 8.13
C GLY A 304 12.02 -30.50 9.49
N HIS A 305 10.97 -31.17 10.00
CA HIS A 305 11.02 -31.81 11.31
C HIS A 305 11.57 -33.24 11.26
N THR A 306 11.16 -34.03 10.27
CA THR A 306 11.56 -35.45 10.13
C THR A 306 12.69 -35.65 9.13
N GLY A 307 12.88 -34.74 8.17
CA GLY A 307 13.79 -34.88 7.04
C GLY A 307 13.31 -35.87 5.96
N GLU A 308 12.11 -36.44 6.10
CA GLU A 308 11.57 -37.38 5.13
C GLU A 308 10.89 -36.63 3.96
N PRO A 309 10.93 -37.19 2.73
CA PRO A 309 10.21 -36.62 1.60
C PRO A 309 8.70 -36.76 1.77
N PHE A 310 7.94 -35.77 1.31
CA PHE A 310 6.49 -35.90 1.21
C PHE A 310 6.08 -36.99 0.20
N ASP A 311 4.99 -37.70 0.49
CA ASP A 311 4.45 -38.77 -0.37
C ASP A 311 4.10 -38.29 -1.77
N GLN A 312 3.71 -37.04 -1.93
CA GLN A 312 3.30 -36.47 -3.20
C GLN A 312 4.11 -35.21 -3.53
N LYS A 313 4.31 -34.99 -4.82
CA LYS A 313 4.89 -33.74 -5.33
C LYS A 313 4.00 -32.55 -4.97
N VAL A 314 4.60 -31.51 -4.46
CA VAL A 314 3.93 -30.29 -4.00
C VAL A 314 4.16 -29.16 -5.00
N THR A 315 3.14 -28.33 -5.25
CA THR A 315 3.28 -27.10 -6.02
C THR A 315 4.08 -26.09 -5.22
N VAL A 316 5.20 -25.65 -5.77
CA VAL A 316 6.10 -24.67 -5.17
C VAL A 316 6.36 -23.53 -6.14
N GLY A 317 6.61 -22.35 -5.65
CA GLY A 317 6.98 -21.20 -6.47
C GLY A 317 7.01 -19.91 -5.67
N VAL A 318 7.01 -18.79 -6.35
CA VAL A 318 7.07 -17.45 -5.74
C VAL A 318 5.78 -16.70 -6.05
N MET A 319 5.15 -16.19 -5.00
CA MET A 319 3.90 -15.44 -5.09
C MET A 319 4.04 -14.09 -4.38
N TYR A 320 3.36 -13.08 -4.89
CA TYR A 320 3.31 -11.76 -4.25
C TYR A 320 2.26 -11.76 -3.14
N MET A 321 2.71 -11.58 -1.90
CA MET A 321 1.87 -11.59 -0.72
C MET A 321 1.81 -10.23 -0.05
N LEU A 322 0.61 -9.81 0.34
CA LEU A 322 0.31 -8.54 0.99
C LEU A 322 -0.10 -8.78 2.44
N LYS A 323 0.47 -8.01 3.35
CA LYS A 323 -0.05 -7.88 4.72
C LYS A 323 -1.19 -6.86 4.70
N LEU A 324 -2.39 -7.27 5.12
CA LEU A 324 -3.55 -6.39 5.17
C LEU A 324 -3.57 -5.60 6.51
N HIS A 325 -4.16 -4.41 6.49
CA HIS A 325 -4.30 -3.57 7.70
C HIS A 325 -5.41 -4.08 8.65
N HIS A 326 -5.49 -5.41 8.78
CA HIS A 326 -6.34 -6.11 9.74
C HIS A 326 -5.44 -6.84 10.74
N LEU A 327 -4.72 -6.05 11.53
CA LEU A 327 -3.76 -6.57 12.49
C LEU A 327 -4.46 -7.08 13.74
N VAL A 328 -3.97 -8.19 14.28
CA VAL A 328 -4.53 -8.79 15.50
C VAL A 328 -4.38 -7.84 16.70
N GLU A 329 -3.29 -7.11 16.78
CA GLU A 329 -3.05 -6.12 17.84
C GLU A 329 -4.14 -5.05 17.93
N GLU A 330 -4.71 -4.65 16.79
CA GLU A 330 -5.76 -3.63 16.75
C GLU A 330 -7.14 -4.20 17.11
N LYS A 331 -7.32 -5.52 17.03
CA LYS A 331 -8.60 -6.20 17.26
C LYS A 331 -8.68 -6.89 18.60
N ILE A 332 -7.56 -7.36 19.14
CA ILE A 332 -7.52 -7.99 20.45
C ILE A 332 -7.97 -6.99 21.51
N HIS A 333 -8.94 -7.38 22.30
CA HIS A 333 -9.50 -6.53 23.35
C HIS A 333 -10.00 -7.38 24.51
N ALA A 334 -9.71 -6.93 25.73
CA ALA A 334 -10.22 -7.52 26.95
C ALA A 334 -10.56 -6.39 27.93
N ARG A 335 -11.53 -6.67 28.79
CA ARG A 335 -11.97 -5.72 29.81
C ARG A 335 -12.26 -6.46 31.10
N ALA A 336 -11.76 -5.93 32.22
CA ALA A 336 -12.21 -6.32 33.56
C ALA A 336 -13.10 -5.21 34.14
N ILE A 337 -12.56 -4.01 34.31
CA ILE A 337 -13.25 -2.81 34.77
C ILE A 337 -12.95 -1.70 33.77
N GLY A 338 -13.89 -0.80 33.54
CA GLY A 338 -13.70 0.32 32.64
C GLY A 338 -14.78 1.39 32.80
N PRO A 339 -14.85 2.38 31.91
CA PRO A 339 -15.83 3.44 31.97
C PRO A 339 -17.26 2.95 31.70
N TYR A 340 -18.22 3.60 32.33
CA TYR A 340 -19.65 3.31 32.23
C TYR A 340 -20.42 4.52 31.74
N SER A 341 -21.58 4.31 31.14
CA SER A 341 -22.51 5.37 30.79
C SER A 341 -23.04 6.09 32.03
N LEU A 342 -23.26 7.39 31.97
CA LEU A 342 -23.75 8.18 33.09
C LEU A 342 -25.18 7.83 33.46
N VAL A 343 -26.07 7.64 32.49
CA VAL A 343 -27.50 7.45 32.71
C VAL A 343 -27.80 6.00 33.01
N THR A 344 -27.44 5.08 32.13
CA THR A 344 -27.78 3.66 32.22
C THR A 344 -26.83 2.84 33.06
N GLN A 345 -25.66 3.39 33.43
CA GLN A 345 -24.59 2.70 34.15
C GLN A 345 -24.10 1.41 33.45
N GLN A 346 -24.37 1.26 32.17
CA GLN A 346 -23.90 0.17 31.36
C GLN A 346 -22.48 0.38 30.89
N PRO A 347 -21.67 -0.67 30.66
CA PRO A 347 -20.36 -0.56 30.07
C PRO A 347 -20.40 0.14 28.71
N LEU A 348 -19.46 1.06 28.45
CA LEU A 348 -19.32 1.65 27.12
C LEU A 348 -18.92 0.59 26.10
N GLY A 349 -19.24 0.82 24.82
CA GLY A 349 -18.84 -0.04 23.71
C GLY A 349 -17.55 0.41 23.04
N GLY A 350 -16.89 -0.52 22.35
CA GLY A 350 -15.73 -0.25 21.51
C GLY A 350 -14.37 -0.29 22.22
N LYS A 351 -13.35 -0.78 21.50
CA LYS A 351 -11.98 -0.91 22.01
C LYS A 351 -11.37 0.43 22.41
N ALA A 352 -11.63 1.48 21.61
CA ALA A 352 -11.08 2.81 21.85
C ALA A 352 -11.48 3.41 23.21
N HIS A 353 -12.66 3.07 23.70
CA HIS A 353 -13.18 3.51 25.01
C HIS A 353 -12.96 2.48 26.11
N PHE A 354 -12.11 1.49 25.91
CA PHE A 354 -11.93 0.37 26.83
C PHE A 354 -13.28 -0.25 27.23
N GLY A 355 -14.15 -0.45 26.20
CA GLY A 355 -15.53 -0.88 26.36
C GLY A 355 -15.68 -2.39 26.49
N GLY A 356 -16.89 -2.82 26.86
CA GLY A 356 -17.26 -4.24 26.93
C GLY A 356 -17.88 -4.74 25.62
N GLN A 357 -17.98 -6.08 25.52
CA GLN A 357 -18.71 -6.74 24.44
C GLN A 357 -20.21 -6.63 24.70
N ARG A 358 -21.00 -6.50 23.64
CA ARG A 358 -22.45 -6.46 23.74
C ARG A 358 -23.01 -7.90 23.71
N LEU A 359 -23.75 -8.27 24.71
CA LEU A 359 -24.66 -9.42 24.68
C LEU A 359 -25.99 -8.96 24.08
N GLY A 360 -26.25 -9.34 22.83
CA GLY A 360 -27.45 -8.93 22.12
C GLY A 360 -28.69 -9.79 22.53
N GLU A 361 -29.85 -9.46 21.95
CA GLU A 361 -31.10 -10.18 22.20
C GLU A 361 -31.02 -11.65 21.77
N MET A 362 -30.38 -11.95 20.63
CA MET A 362 -30.20 -13.33 20.16
C MET A 362 -29.31 -14.16 21.09
N GLU A 363 -28.27 -13.58 21.66
CA GLU A 363 -27.39 -14.24 22.64
C GLU A 363 -28.13 -14.53 23.93
N VAL A 364 -29.08 -13.69 24.36
CA VAL A 364 -29.98 -13.93 25.47
C VAL A 364 -30.85 -15.15 25.18
N TRP A 365 -31.46 -15.24 24.01
CA TRP A 365 -32.26 -16.43 23.61
C TRP A 365 -31.45 -17.72 23.64
N ALA A 366 -30.18 -17.67 23.25
CA ALA A 366 -29.30 -18.82 23.34
C ALA A 366 -29.09 -19.29 24.78
N LEU A 367 -28.91 -18.37 25.73
CA LEU A 367 -28.76 -18.69 27.14
C LEU A 367 -30.07 -19.24 27.74
N GLU A 368 -31.21 -18.72 27.32
CA GLU A 368 -32.54 -19.25 27.69
C GLU A 368 -32.72 -20.66 27.15
N ALA A 369 -32.34 -20.92 25.91
CA ALA A 369 -32.44 -22.26 25.32
C ALA A 369 -31.58 -23.31 26.04
N TYR A 370 -30.42 -22.91 26.58
CA TYR A 370 -29.60 -23.78 27.42
C TYR A 370 -30.10 -23.90 28.85
N GLY A 371 -31.10 -23.12 29.28
CA GLY A 371 -31.58 -23.09 30.66
C GLY A 371 -30.56 -22.54 31.66
N ALA A 372 -29.61 -21.73 31.21
CA ALA A 372 -28.53 -21.18 32.04
C ALA A 372 -28.97 -19.90 32.77
N ALA A 373 -29.93 -20.02 33.69
CA ALA A 373 -30.58 -18.89 34.36
C ALA A 373 -29.61 -18.04 35.20
N TYR A 374 -28.74 -18.67 35.97
CA TYR A 374 -27.76 -17.94 36.79
C TYR A 374 -26.73 -17.19 35.97
N THR A 375 -26.29 -17.78 34.87
CA THR A 375 -25.37 -17.10 33.94
C THR A 375 -26.02 -15.89 33.28
N LEU A 376 -27.28 -16.02 32.85
CA LEU A 376 -28.06 -14.93 32.30
C LEU A 376 -28.25 -13.79 33.32
N GLN A 377 -28.59 -14.13 34.54
CA GLN A 377 -28.77 -13.18 35.66
C GLN A 377 -27.45 -12.40 35.90
N GLU A 378 -26.32 -13.11 35.94
CA GLU A 378 -25.01 -12.48 36.11
C GLU A 378 -24.70 -11.50 34.99
N PHE A 379 -24.95 -11.86 33.73
CA PHE A 379 -24.74 -10.96 32.59
C PHE A 379 -25.63 -9.73 32.63
N LEU A 380 -26.89 -9.87 33.07
CA LEU A 380 -27.85 -8.76 33.10
C LEU A 380 -27.66 -7.83 34.31
N THR A 381 -27.02 -8.28 35.39
CA THR A 381 -26.89 -7.50 36.62
C THR A 381 -25.46 -7.08 36.93
N VAL A 382 -24.69 -7.94 37.58
CA VAL A 382 -23.39 -7.61 38.16
C VAL A 382 -22.29 -7.32 37.10
N LYS A 383 -22.39 -7.88 35.93
CA LYS A 383 -21.50 -7.61 34.82
C LYS A 383 -21.91 -6.38 33.99
N SER A 384 -23.14 -5.91 34.13
CA SER A 384 -23.71 -4.81 33.36
C SER A 384 -23.92 -3.55 34.20
N ASP A 385 -25.11 -3.34 34.75
CA ASP A 385 -25.57 -2.06 35.28
C ASP A 385 -25.93 -2.06 36.78
N ASP A 386 -25.75 -3.15 37.49
CA ASP A 386 -25.89 -3.19 38.95
C ASP A 386 -24.63 -2.58 39.63
N VAL A 387 -24.71 -1.31 40.02
CA VAL A 387 -23.58 -0.55 40.60
C VAL A 387 -23.11 -1.17 41.92
N ILE A 388 -24.02 -1.58 42.77
CA ILE A 388 -23.72 -2.15 44.12
C ILE A 388 -23.20 -3.58 43.93
N GLY A 389 -23.88 -4.36 43.12
CA GLY A 389 -23.52 -5.77 42.84
C GLY A 389 -22.13 -5.90 42.22
N ARG A 390 -21.71 -4.97 41.36
CA ARG A 390 -20.33 -4.94 40.82
C ARG A 390 -19.27 -4.92 41.91
N THR A 391 -19.42 -4.07 42.89
CA THR A 391 -18.45 -3.96 44.01
C THR A 391 -18.43 -5.21 44.83
N ARG A 392 -19.61 -5.74 45.16
CA ARG A 392 -19.75 -6.96 45.95
C ARG A 392 -19.14 -8.18 45.26
N ILE A 393 -19.33 -8.33 43.97
CA ILE A 393 -18.76 -9.50 43.24
C ILE A 393 -17.25 -9.46 43.21
N PHE A 394 -16.60 -8.27 43.04
CA PHE A 394 -15.16 -8.16 43.15
C PHE A 394 -14.62 -8.55 44.51
N ASP A 395 -15.26 -8.09 45.57
CA ASP A 395 -14.89 -8.48 46.92
C ASP A 395 -15.07 -10.02 47.16
N SER A 396 -16.12 -10.59 46.59
CA SER A 396 -16.41 -12.02 46.67
C SER A 396 -15.36 -12.85 45.91
N ILE A 397 -14.95 -12.42 44.72
CA ILE A 397 -13.91 -13.10 43.97
C ILE A 397 -12.58 -13.05 44.70
N VAL A 398 -12.18 -11.88 45.25
CA VAL A 398 -10.92 -11.71 46.01
C VAL A 398 -10.91 -12.57 47.26
N LYS A 399 -12.07 -12.71 47.93
CA LYS A 399 -12.23 -13.55 49.14
C LYS A 399 -12.42 -15.04 48.83
N GLY A 400 -12.53 -15.43 47.57
CA GLY A 400 -12.80 -16.80 47.13
C GLY A 400 -14.24 -17.30 47.42
N ASN A 401 -15.17 -16.39 47.72
CA ASN A 401 -16.58 -16.71 47.94
C ASN A 401 -17.36 -16.47 46.63
N LEU A 402 -17.95 -17.52 46.08
CA LEU A 402 -18.64 -17.46 44.80
C LEU A 402 -20.14 -17.09 44.90
N ASN A 403 -20.67 -17.00 46.13
CA ASN A 403 -22.05 -16.63 46.33
C ASN A 403 -22.21 -15.10 46.27
N PHE A 404 -23.08 -14.65 45.42
CA PHE A 404 -23.43 -13.23 45.31
C PHE A 404 -24.97 -13.08 45.23
N GLU A 405 -25.48 -12.01 45.79
CA GLU A 405 -26.86 -11.60 45.64
C GLU A 405 -26.90 -10.42 44.65
N PRO A 406 -27.59 -10.59 43.50
CA PRO A 406 -27.75 -9.51 42.55
C PRO A 406 -28.69 -8.42 43.08
N GLY A 407 -28.39 -7.18 42.73
CA GLY A 407 -29.27 -6.04 43.01
C GLY A 407 -30.19 -5.74 41.80
N LEU A 408 -30.90 -4.62 41.89
CA LEU A 408 -31.72 -4.13 40.77
C LEU A 408 -30.88 -3.38 39.77
N PRO A 409 -31.01 -3.69 38.45
CA PRO A 409 -30.35 -2.96 37.37
C PRO A 409 -30.73 -1.47 37.36
N GLU A 410 -29.74 -0.59 37.13
CA GLU A 410 -30.01 0.86 37.04
C GLU A 410 -30.88 1.21 35.82
N SER A 411 -30.78 0.46 34.72
CA SER A 411 -31.66 0.61 33.55
C SER A 411 -33.14 0.38 33.90
N PHE A 412 -33.44 -0.54 34.83
CA PHE A 412 -34.77 -0.73 35.30
C PHE A 412 -35.28 0.46 36.16
N LYS A 413 -34.42 1.04 36.99
CA LYS A 413 -34.77 2.25 37.75
C LYS A 413 -35.03 3.43 36.84
N VAL A 414 -34.28 3.58 35.75
CA VAL A 414 -34.51 4.61 34.71
C VAL A 414 -35.90 4.41 34.10
N LEU A 415 -36.24 3.15 33.69
CA LEU A 415 -37.58 2.83 33.18
C LEU A 415 -38.68 3.18 34.16
N GLN A 416 -38.53 2.83 35.44
CA GLN A 416 -39.50 3.18 36.50
C GLN A 416 -39.71 4.71 36.58
N LYS A 417 -38.62 5.50 36.53
CA LYS A 417 -38.69 6.96 36.52
C LYS A 417 -39.32 7.55 35.26
N GLU A 418 -39.09 6.95 34.12
CA GLU A 418 -39.75 7.33 32.88
C GLU A 418 -41.25 7.06 32.89
N LEU A 419 -41.70 5.91 33.47
CA LEU A 419 -43.10 5.60 33.64
C LEU A 419 -43.76 6.55 34.65
N GLN A 420 -43.10 6.86 35.78
CA GLN A 420 -43.59 7.88 36.72
C GLN A 420 -43.67 9.26 36.07
N ALA A 421 -42.74 9.65 35.17
CA ALA A 421 -42.83 10.91 34.44
C ALA A 421 -44.01 10.96 33.48
N LEU A 422 -44.51 9.82 33.01
CA LEU A 422 -45.76 9.68 32.24
C LEU A 422 -47.03 9.66 33.13
N SER A 423 -46.90 10.02 34.40
CA SER A 423 -48.00 10.06 35.39
C SER A 423 -48.57 8.66 35.72
N LEU A 424 -47.76 7.59 35.52
CA LEU A 424 -48.10 6.25 35.96
C LEU A 424 -47.55 6.04 37.36
N ASP A 425 -48.36 5.44 38.26
CA ASP A 425 -47.92 5.05 39.58
C ASP A 425 -47.30 3.65 39.50
N VAL A 426 -46.00 3.57 39.82
CA VAL A 426 -45.23 2.33 39.70
C VAL A 426 -44.42 2.12 40.97
N ASP A 427 -44.86 1.17 41.80
CA ASP A 427 -44.20 0.79 43.03
C ASP A 427 -43.67 -0.65 42.94
N LEU A 428 -42.51 -0.88 43.56
CA LEU A 428 -41.89 -2.18 43.69
C LEU A 428 -42.30 -2.76 45.06
N LEU A 429 -43.05 -3.84 45.01
CA LEU A 429 -43.49 -4.53 46.23
C LEU A 429 -42.47 -5.63 46.58
N GLU A 430 -42.08 -5.70 47.83
CA GLU A 430 -41.33 -6.85 48.34
C GLU A 430 -42.30 -8.00 48.62
N GLU A 431 -41.82 -9.27 48.47
CA GLU A 431 -42.63 -10.49 48.70
C GLU A 431 -43.25 -10.55 50.11
N LYS A 432 -42.65 -9.87 51.08
CA LYS A 432 -43.17 -9.73 52.43
C LYS A 432 -44.40 -8.82 52.57
N ASP A 433 -44.55 -7.89 51.63
CA ASP A 433 -45.65 -6.92 51.62
C ASP A 433 -46.89 -7.49 50.93
N VAL A 434 -46.71 -8.45 49.99
CA VAL A 434 -47.81 -9.15 49.28
C VAL A 434 -48.63 -10.04 50.23
N ASN A 435 -48.08 -10.53 51.35
CA ASN A 435 -48.75 -11.39 52.32
C ASN A 435 -49.39 -10.61 53.47
N ARG A 436 -49.52 -9.27 53.37
CA ARG A 436 -50.12 -8.42 54.41
C ARG A 436 -51.56 -7.95 54.11
N ASP A 437 -52.04 -8.19 52.91
CA ASP A 437 -53.40 -7.99 52.49
C ASP A 437 -54.13 -9.37 52.44
#